data_491dc57dcc4df86c3129fcc39ea22a45
#
_entry.id   491dc57dcc4df86c3129fcc39ea22a45
#
_cell.length_a   1.000
_cell.length_b   1.000
_cell.length_c   1.000
_cell.angle_alpha   90.00
_cell.angle_beta   90.00
_cell.angle_gamma   90.00
#
_symmetry.space_group_name_H-M   'P 1'
#
loop_
_entity.id
_entity.type
_entity.pdbx_description
1 polymer ?
#
loop_
_entity_poly.entity_id
_entity_poly.type
_entity_poly.pdbx_seq_one_letter_code
_entity_poly.pdbx_strand_id
1 'polypeptide(L)'
;MSTDSERYISISAKIETNDLDWAEARRLGLTPDERFVLTYFSDIESQTIRYLRTLLQMKIAFQPAISAFLTTWSYEEFFHGHALARLMRECGHPLEENRVEHVGGRTRFNEVLEATFGPVLSRLFSNQFPAVYMSFGAIQEMTTLRGYERLSESTGNPVLKALCDRIARQERRHFAWYYNHARQYLAGSRLTQFLARKVLEFNWVPVGAGVKSKAEVLRLFSILFPAEHGRRLLREVDARMAMLPGLEGIRLMQSYFKAEGQNNCEMRIAKCES
;
A
#
# COMPACT_ATOMS: atom_id res chain seq x y z
N MET A 1 20.23 15.66 -10.40
CA MET A 1 18.94 15.10 -9.94
C MET A 1 17.84 15.79 -10.71
N SER A 2 16.68 15.17 -10.90
CA SER A 2 15.54 15.89 -11.49
C SER A 2 14.97 16.86 -10.45
N THR A 3 14.42 18.00 -10.89
CA THR A 3 13.77 18.99 -10.03
C THR A 3 12.67 18.40 -9.16
N ASP A 4 11.98 17.35 -9.65
CA ASP A 4 10.92 16.63 -8.92
C ASP A 4 11.46 15.84 -7.72
N SER A 5 12.62 15.19 -7.86
CA SER A 5 13.27 14.45 -6.76
C SER A 5 13.79 15.39 -5.68
N GLU A 6 14.41 16.51 -6.07
CA GLU A 6 14.87 17.52 -5.12
C GLU A 6 13.70 18.13 -4.34
N ARG A 7 12.61 18.43 -5.03
CA ARG A 7 11.38 18.91 -4.41
C ARG A 7 10.79 17.89 -3.45
N TYR A 8 10.73 16.61 -3.85
CA TYR A 8 10.22 15.53 -2.98
C TYR A 8 11.04 15.44 -1.68
N ILE A 9 12.37 15.39 -1.80
CA ILE A 9 13.27 15.31 -0.64
C ILE A 9 13.11 16.52 0.29
N SER A 10 13.00 17.72 -0.27
CA SER A 10 12.92 18.95 0.52
C SER A 10 11.64 19.08 1.35
N ILE A 11 10.56 18.36 0.99
CA ILE A 11 9.29 18.36 1.71
C ILE A 11 9.03 17.07 2.49
N SER A 12 9.92 16.08 2.39
CA SER A 12 9.83 14.83 3.16
C SER A 12 10.14 15.08 4.62
N ALA A 13 9.29 14.57 5.49
CA ALA A 13 9.41 14.80 6.92
C ALA A 13 8.76 13.67 7.72
N LYS A 14 9.23 13.44 8.93
CA LYS A 14 8.54 12.67 9.95
C LYS A 14 7.14 13.23 10.17
N ILE A 15 6.16 12.35 10.37
CA ILE A 15 4.81 12.74 10.78
C ILE A 15 4.87 13.52 12.10
N GLU A 16 4.37 14.76 12.09
CA GLU A 16 4.24 15.54 13.31
C GLU A 16 3.08 15.01 14.17
N THR A 17 3.34 14.82 15.45
CA THR A 17 2.36 14.27 16.41
C THR A 17 2.39 14.96 17.78
N ASN A 18 3.20 16.01 17.94
CA ASN A 18 3.38 16.68 19.24
C ASN A 18 2.19 17.58 19.60
N ASP A 19 1.48 18.07 18.58
CA ASP A 19 0.29 18.92 18.70
C ASP A 19 -1.03 18.14 18.78
N LEU A 20 -0.97 16.78 18.78
CA LEU A 20 -2.16 15.95 18.92
C LEU A 20 -2.60 15.85 20.38
N ASP A 21 -3.91 15.99 20.62
CA ASP A 21 -4.51 15.85 21.94
C ASP A 21 -4.69 14.36 22.33
N TRP A 22 -3.63 13.79 22.86
CA TRP A 22 -3.61 12.39 23.29
C TRP A 22 -4.58 12.12 24.47
N ALA A 23 -4.93 13.13 25.27
CA ALA A 23 -5.92 12.96 26.32
C ALA A 23 -7.31 12.77 25.72
N GLU A 24 -7.65 13.52 24.69
CA GLU A 24 -8.90 13.36 23.96
C GLU A 24 -8.95 12.02 23.21
N ALA A 25 -7.84 11.60 22.61
CA ALA A 25 -7.76 10.27 21.99
C ALA A 25 -8.10 9.15 22.99
N ARG A 26 -7.53 9.20 24.21
CA ARG A 26 -7.82 8.25 25.29
C ARG A 26 -9.27 8.30 25.73
N ARG A 27 -9.81 9.48 25.88
CA ARG A 27 -11.18 9.69 26.35
C ARG A 27 -12.22 9.07 25.39
N LEU A 28 -12.00 9.23 24.09
CA LEU A 28 -12.92 8.71 23.06
C LEU A 28 -12.66 7.22 22.75
N GLY A 29 -11.42 6.77 22.88
CA GLY A 29 -11.01 5.42 22.56
C GLY A 29 -11.09 5.10 21.07
N LEU A 30 -11.09 3.82 20.75
CA LEU A 30 -11.16 3.28 19.39
C LEU A 30 -12.21 2.18 19.31
N THR A 31 -13.00 2.19 18.27
CA THR A 31 -13.94 1.09 17.97
C THR A 31 -13.19 -0.21 17.62
N PRO A 32 -13.84 -1.39 17.67
CA PRO A 32 -13.21 -2.64 17.25
C PRO A 32 -12.72 -2.64 15.80
N ASP A 33 -13.43 -1.97 14.90
CA ASP A 33 -13.04 -1.87 13.49
C ASP A 33 -11.87 -0.91 13.29
N GLU A 34 -11.85 0.25 13.97
CA GLU A 34 -10.69 1.14 13.96
C GLU A 34 -9.43 0.45 14.49
N ARG A 35 -9.53 -0.30 15.60
CA ARG A 35 -8.40 -1.09 16.12
C ARG A 35 -7.88 -2.11 15.11
N PHE A 36 -8.78 -2.79 14.42
CA PHE A 36 -8.41 -3.75 13.39
C PHE A 36 -7.67 -3.06 12.23
N VAL A 37 -8.23 -1.95 11.71
CA VAL A 37 -7.63 -1.19 10.60
C VAL A 37 -6.27 -0.61 10.98
N LEU A 38 -6.15 -0.01 12.17
CA LEU A 38 -4.89 0.55 12.67
C LEU A 38 -3.82 -0.52 12.86
N THR A 39 -4.19 -1.70 13.40
CA THR A 39 -3.29 -2.83 13.52
C THR A 39 -2.82 -3.32 12.15
N TYR A 40 -3.76 -3.41 11.19
CA TYR A 40 -3.45 -3.82 9.83
C TYR A 40 -2.48 -2.85 9.14
N PHE A 41 -2.77 -1.55 9.18
CA PHE A 41 -1.89 -0.53 8.60
C PHE A 41 -0.53 -0.48 9.30
N SER A 42 -0.49 -0.47 10.63
CA SER A 42 0.79 -0.49 11.36
C SER A 42 1.67 -1.68 10.98
N ASP A 43 1.08 -2.86 10.74
CA ASP A 43 1.82 -4.03 10.29
C ASP A 43 2.39 -3.85 8.88
N ILE A 44 1.64 -3.24 7.96
CA ILE A 44 2.10 -3.01 6.58
C ILE A 44 3.21 -1.97 6.54
N GLU A 45 2.99 -0.82 7.16
CA GLU A 45 3.97 0.27 7.24
C GLU A 45 5.31 -0.23 7.82
N SER A 46 5.21 -1.03 8.89
CA SER A 46 6.40 -1.61 9.54
C SER A 46 7.13 -2.66 8.68
N GLN A 47 6.49 -3.23 7.65
CA GLN A 47 7.12 -4.18 6.73
C GLN A 47 7.80 -3.49 5.53
N THR A 48 7.66 -2.19 5.36
CA THR A 48 8.27 -1.42 4.25
C THR A 48 9.78 -1.62 4.17
N ILE A 49 10.45 -1.78 5.30
CA ILE A 49 11.90 -2.09 5.35
C ILE A 49 12.26 -3.39 4.61
N ARG A 50 11.36 -4.37 4.56
CA ARG A 50 11.58 -5.63 3.84
C ARG A 50 11.48 -5.43 2.33
N TYR A 51 10.50 -4.65 1.89
CA TYR A 51 10.39 -4.22 0.50
C TYR A 51 11.62 -3.43 0.07
N LEU A 52 12.03 -2.45 0.88
CA LEU A 52 13.23 -1.66 0.62
C LEU A 52 14.47 -2.53 0.42
N ARG A 53 14.65 -3.56 1.24
CA ARG A 53 15.76 -4.51 1.10
C ARG A 53 15.78 -5.18 -0.28
N THR A 54 14.63 -5.62 -0.77
CA THR A 54 14.50 -6.24 -2.10
C THR A 54 14.77 -5.22 -3.20
N LEU A 55 14.25 -4.00 -3.07
CA LEU A 55 14.42 -2.94 -4.04
C LEU A 55 15.87 -2.48 -4.19
N LEU A 56 16.59 -2.37 -3.08
CA LEU A 56 18.01 -1.98 -3.08
C LEU A 56 18.91 -3.01 -3.78
N GLN A 57 18.45 -4.24 -4.00
CA GLN A 57 19.15 -5.25 -4.80
C GLN A 57 18.98 -5.06 -6.32
N MET A 58 18.08 -4.19 -6.74
CA MET A 58 17.73 -3.99 -8.15
C MET A 58 18.57 -2.86 -8.76
N LYS A 59 18.96 -3.02 -10.05
CA LYS A 59 19.75 -2.00 -10.76
C LYS A 59 19.12 -0.61 -10.76
N ILE A 60 17.79 -0.54 -10.77
CA ILE A 60 17.04 0.73 -10.75
C ILE A 60 17.35 1.56 -9.48
N ALA A 61 17.60 0.90 -8.34
CA ALA A 61 17.93 1.58 -7.09
C ALA A 61 19.21 2.41 -7.14
N PHE A 62 20.11 2.13 -8.09
CA PHE A 62 21.34 2.91 -8.31
C PHE A 62 21.11 4.21 -9.09
N GLN A 63 19.91 4.45 -9.63
CA GLN A 63 19.59 5.75 -10.20
C GLN A 63 19.42 6.78 -9.08
N PRO A 64 20.15 7.92 -9.08
CA PRO A 64 20.18 8.86 -7.95
C PRO A 64 18.79 9.33 -7.49
N ALA A 65 17.90 9.61 -8.44
CA ALA A 65 16.53 10.06 -8.14
C ALA A 65 15.71 8.97 -7.42
N ILE A 66 15.86 7.71 -7.85
CA ILE A 66 15.15 6.57 -7.25
C ILE A 66 15.75 6.24 -5.88
N SER A 67 17.08 6.23 -5.77
CA SER A 67 17.78 6.03 -4.49
C SER A 67 17.31 7.03 -3.43
N ALA A 68 17.27 8.30 -3.81
CA ALA A 68 16.83 9.38 -2.93
C ALA A 68 15.35 9.21 -2.52
N PHE A 69 14.49 8.89 -3.47
CA PHE A 69 13.07 8.60 -3.17
C PHE A 69 12.92 7.42 -2.21
N LEU A 70 13.52 6.27 -2.52
CA LEU A 70 13.39 5.06 -1.70
C LEU A 70 13.83 5.30 -0.25
N THR A 71 14.90 6.08 -0.05
CA THR A 71 15.39 6.41 1.29
C THR A 71 14.41 7.28 2.06
N THR A 72 13.90 8.35 1.45
CA THR A 72 12.97 9.27 2.10
C THR A 72 11.58 8.66 2.26
N TRP A 73 11.09 7.90 1.28
CA TRP A 73 9.86 7.14 1.35
C TRP A 73 9.89 6.15 2.52
N SER A 74 10.91 5.30 2.60
CA SER A 74 11.05 4.35 3.70
C SER A 74 11.13 5.02 5.08
N TYR A 75 11.72 6.21 5.16
CA TYR A 75 11.74 7.01 6.38
C TYR A 75 10.32 7.49 6.76
N GLU A 76 9.54 7.99 5.82
CA GLU A 76 8.16 8.42 6.07
C GLU A 76 7.28 7.25 6.51
N GLU A 77 7.32 6.09 5.82
CA GLU A 77 6.60 4.87 6.15
C GLU A 77 6.90 4.36 7.57
N PHE A 78 8.19 4.37 7.95
CA PHE A 78 8.58 4.00 9.31
C PHE A 78 7.86 4.85 10.36
N PHE A 79 7.71 6.15 10.12
CA PHE A 79 7.02 7.05 11.05
C PHE A 79 5.50 6.97 10.94
N HIS A 80 4.92 6.54 9.82
CA HIS A 80 3.51 6.16 9.74
C HIS A 80 3.22 5.02 10.72
N GLY A 81 3.94 3.92 10.61
CA GLY A 81 3.79 2.78 11.52
C GLY A 81 3.96 3.15 12.99
N HIS A 82 4.96 3.97 13.34
CA HIS A 82 5.20 4.45 14.70
C HIS A 82 4.06 5.34 15.22
N ALA A 83 3.50 6.23 14.41
CA ALA A 83 2.42 7.11 14.80
C ALA A 83 1.12 6.33 15.05
N LEU A 84 0.83 5.33 14.22
CA LEU A 84 -0.31 4.42 14.40
C LEU A 84 -0.16 3.58 15.68
N ALA A 85 1.02 3.00 15.92
CA ALA A 85 1.31 2.25 17.13
C ALA A 85 1.22 3.13 18.39
N ARG A 86 1.64 4.39 18.31
CA ARG A 86 1.47 5.36 19.40
C ARG A 86 0.00 5.60 19.70
N LEU A 87 -0.84 5.87 18.70
CA LEU A 87 -2.27 6.09 18.89
C LEU A 87 -2.93 4.86 19.56
N MET A 88 -2.61 3.66 19.07
CA MET A 88 -3.11 2.41 19.67
C MET A 88 -2.74 2.30 21.15
N ARG A 89 -1.48 2.58 21.51
CA ARG A 89 -0.99 2.55 22.90
C ARG A 89 -1.69 3.62 23.75
N GLU A 90 -1.83 4.85 23.26
CA GLU A 90 -2.49 5.93 23.96
C GLU A 90 -3.98 5.61 24.23
N CYS A 91 -4.64 4.88 23.35
CA CYS A 91 -6.01 4.41 23.53
C CYS A 91 -6.13 3.08 24.32
N GLY A 92 -5.07 2.61 24.96
CA GLY A 92 -5.10 1.41 25.81
C GLY A 92 -5.00 0.07 25.06
N HIS A 93 -4.59 0.09 23.80
CA HIS A 93 -4.45 -1.08 22.93
C HIS A 93 -3.02 -1.21 22.36
N PRO A 94 -1.96 -1.31 23.20
CA PRO A 94 -0.59 -1.39 22.69
C PRO A 94 -0.41 -2.62 21.79
N LEU A 95 0.36 -2.43 20.71
CA LEU A 95 0.80 -3.54 19.88
C LEU A 95 1.92 -4.32 20.57
N GLU A 96 2.05 -5.61 20.27
CA GLU A 96 3.13 -6.46 20.79
C GLU A 96 4.50 -5.92 20.38
N GLU A 97 5.50 -5.94 21.26
CA GLU A 97 6.84 -5.39 21.01
C GLU A 97 7.54 -6.05 19.81
N ASN A 98 7.40 -7.38 19.65
CA ASN A 98 8.03 -8.15 18.56
C ASN A 98 7.09 -8.36 17.35
N ARG A 99 6.08 -7.50 17.20
CA ARG A 99 5.06 -7.69 16.16
C ARG A 99 5.61 -7.68 14.73
N VAL A 100 6.60 -6.84 14.46
CA VAL A 100 7.26 -6.77 13.14
C VAL A 100 7.91 -8.10 12.77
N GLU A 101 8.54 -8.78 13.73
CA GLU A 101 9.14 -10.10 13.52
C GLU A 101 8.09 -11.19 13.35
N HIS A 102 7.04 -11.18 14.19
CA HIS A 102 5.94 -12.14 14.15
C HIS A 102 5.19 -12.10 12.82
N VAL A 103 4.84 -10.90 12.35
CA VAL A 103 4.14 -10.70 11.09
C VAL A 103 5.04 -11.11 9.92
N GLY A 104 6.31 -10.75 9.98
CA GLY A 104 7.28 -11.11 8.97
C GLY A 104 7.63 -12.60 8.90
N GLY A 105 7.49 -13.34 9.98
CA GLY A 105 7.70 -14.80 9.99
C GLY A 105 6.70 -15.57 9.10
N ARG A 106 5.50 -15.02 8.87
CA ARG A 106 4.47 -15.62 8.02
C ARG A 106 4.76 -15.46 6.51
N THR A 107 5.58 -14.49 6.14
CA THR A 107 5.88 -14.15 4.72
C THR A 107 7.11 -14.84 4.16
N ARG A 108 7.84 -15.61 4.96
CA ARG A 108 9.15 -16.17 4.63
C ARG A 108 9.21 -16.96 3.30
N PHE A 109 8.14 -17.65 2.93
CA PHE A 109 8.10 -18.42 1.68
C PHE A 109 7.94 -17.50 0.46
N ASN A 110 7.06 -16.52 0.53
CA ASN A 110 6.87 -15.54 -0.55
C ASN A 110 8.09 -14.64 -0.69
N GLU A 111 8.75 -14.26 0.43
CA GLU A 111 10.00 -13.49 0.41
C GLU A 111 11.15 -14.23 -0.29
N VAL A 112 11.28 -15.55 -0.10
CA VAL A 112 12.30 -16.36 -0.80
C VAL A 112 12.01 -16.42 -2.29
N LEU A 113 10.74 -16.52 -2.68
CA LEU A 113 10.33 -16.52 -4.09
C LEU A 113 10.60 -15.14 -4.74
N GLU A 114 10.19 -14.06 -4.08
CA GLU A 114 10.42 -12.68 -4.55
C GLU A 114 11.91 -12.33 -4.57
N ALA A 115 12.67 -12.73 -3.54
CA ALA A 115 14.11 -12.49 -3.46
C ALA A 115 14.91 -13.27 -4.52
N THR A 116 14.39 -14.39 -5.03
CA THR A 116 15.04 -15.18 -6.08
C THR A 116 14.58 -14.78 -7.48
N PHE A 117 13.29 -14.64 -7.71
CA PHE A 117 12.73 -14.35 -9.03
C PHE A 117 12.78 -12.85 -9.39
N GLY A 118 12.57 -11.95 -8.44
CA GLY A 118 12.63 -10.51 -8.66
C GLY A 118 13.97 -10.04 -9.24
N PRO A 119 15.11 -10.36 -8.61
CA PRO A 119 16.44 -10.03 -9.14
C PRO A 119 16.76 -10.70 -10.48
N VAL A 120 16.33 -11.95 -10.71
CA VAL A 120 16.53 -12.64 -11.99
C VAL A 120 15.73 -11.97 -13.09
N LEU A 121 14.42 -11.73 -12.87
CA LEU A 121 13.57 -11.02 -13.83
C LEU A 121 14.05 -9.59 -14.06
N SER A 122 14.52 -8.88 -13.02
CA SER A 122 15.07 -7.53 -13.17
C SER A 122 16.37 -7.49 -13.97
N ARG A 123 17.14 -8.58 -13.98
CA ARG A 123 18.35 -8.72 -14.81
C ARG A 123 17.99 -9.06 -16.26
N LEU A 124 17.04 -9.98 -16.48
CA LEU A 124 16.61 -10.41 -17.81
C LEU A 124 15.84 -9.29 -18.54
N PHE A 125 15.03 -8.53 -17.82
CA PHE A 125 14.18 -7.46 -18.34
C PHE A 125 14.58 -6.10 -17.74
N SER A 126 15.87 -5.84 -17.63
CA SER A 126 16.41 -4.66 -16.92
C SER A 126 15.86 -3.32 -17.40
N ASN A 127 15.48 -3.23 -18.68
CA ASN A 127 14.93 -2.00 -19.29
C ASN A 127 13.41 -1.85 -19.06
N GLN A 128 12.68 -2.96 -18.86
CA GLN A 128 11.22 -2.97 -18.69
C GLN A 128 10.79 -3.01 -17.21
N PHE A 129 11.63 -3.57 -16.36
CA PHE A 129 11.37 -3.77 -14.95
C PHE A 129 11.02 -2.48 -14.19
N PRO A 130 11.67 -1.32 -14.47
CA PRO A 130 11.30 -0.06 -13.84
C PRO A 130 9.83 0.32 -14.03
N ALA A 131 9.28 0.12 -15.24
CA ALA A 131 7.88 0.41 -15.53
C ALA A 131 6.93 -0.47 -14.71
N VAL A 132 7.23 -1.76 -14.61
CA VAL A 132 6.46 -2.73 -13.79
C VAL A 132 6.45 -2.27 -12.34
N TYR A 133 7.64 -2.01 -11.79
CA TYR A 133 7.81 -1.66 -10.40
C TYR A 133 7.11 -0.35 -10.03
N MET A 134 7.30 0.69 -10.86
CA MET A 134 6.65 1.99 -10.63
C MET A 134 5.13 1.91 -10.75
N SER A 135 4.61 1.09 -11.67
CA SER A 135 3.17 0.87 -11.80
C SER A 135 2.59 0.10 -10.62
N PHE A 136 3.33 -0.90 -10.11
CA PHE A 136 2.94 -1.64 -8.91
C PHE A 136 2.93 -0.73 -7.68
N GLY A 137 3.98 0.05 -7.46
CA GLY A 137 4.02 1.04 -6.38
C GLY A 137 2.87 2.04 -6.48
N ALA A 138 2.59 2.57 -7.67
CA ALA A 138 1.52 3.54 -7.86
C ALA A 138 0.14 3.02 -7.43
N ILE A 139 -0.22 1.77 -7.76
CA ILE A 139 -1.52 1.22 -7.33
C ILE A 139 -1.56 0.92 -5.83
N GLN A 140 -0.45 0.47 -5.23
CA GLN A 140 -0.38 0.22 -3.79
C GLN A 140 -0.54 1.54 -3.02
N GLU A 141 0.24 2.57 -3.35
CA GLU A 141 0.16 3.88 -2.70
C GLU A 141 -1.21 4.54 -2.88
N MET A 142 -1.81 4.44 -4.06
CA MET A 142 -3.16 4.97 -4.27
C MET A 142 -4.21 4.24 -3.42
N THR A 143 -4.05 2.94 -3.25
CA THR A 143 -4.97 2.14 -2.42
C THR A 143 -4.80 2.49 -0.94
N THR A 144 -3.57 2.62 -0.46
CA THR A 144 -3.24 3.05 0.90
C THR A 144 -3.77 4.46 1.18
N LEU A 145 -3.53 5.41 0.27
CA LEU A 145 -4.10 6.76 0.33
C LEU A 145 -5.61 6.73 0.52
N ARG A 146 -6.34 5.97 -0.33
CA ARG A 146 -7.80 5.84 -0.22
C ARG A 146 -8.21 5.20 1.10
N GLY A 147 -7.44 4.25 1.62
CA GLY A 147 -7.66 3.64 2.93
C GLY A 147 -7.60 4.67 4.06
N TYR A 148 -6.57 5.50 4.10
CA TYR A 148 -6.45 6.57 5.11
C TYR A 148 -7.52 7.65 4.96
N GLU A 149 -7.84 8.07 3.73
CA GLU A 149 -8.94 9.01 3.47
C GLU A 149 -10.27 8.45 4.02
N ARG A 150 -10.57 7.18 3.76
CA ARG A 150 -11.80 6.52 4.27
C ARG A 150 -11.82 6.39 5.79
N LEU A 151 -10.71 6.03 6.41
CA LEU A 151 -10.61 5.97 7.87
C LEU A 151 -10.80 7.36 8.49
N SER A 152 -10.20 8.39 7.91
CA SER A 152 -10.39 9.79 8.32
C SER A 152 -11.86 10.23 8.23
N GLU A 153 -12.56 9.86 7.16
CA GLU A 153 -13.97 10.22 6.95
C GLU A 153 -14.94 9.48 7.89
N SER A 154 -14.61 8.27 8.29
CA SER A 154 -15.51 7.39 9.06
C SER A 154 -15.29 7.44 10.56
N THR A 155 -14.14 7.89 11.04
CA THR A 155 -13.83 7.92 12.47
C THR A 155 -14.54 9.06 13.20
N GLY A 156 -15.03 8.77 14.41
CA GLY A 156 -15.49 9.77 15.37
C GLY A 156 -14.40 10.34 16.26
N ASN A 157 -13.16 9.81 16.19
CA ASN A 157 -12.02 10.28 17.00
C ASN A 157 -11.24 11.36 16.25
N PRO A 158 -11.26 12.64 16.68
CA PRO A 158 -10.61 13.73 15.96
C PRO A 158 -9.08 13.59 15.89
N VAL A 159 -8.46 12.89 16.84
CA VAL A 159 -7.02 12.65 16.82
C VAL A 159 -6.67 11.61 15.78
N LEU A 160 -7.43 10.52 15.68
CA LEU A 160 -7.30 9.55 14.60
C LEU A 160 -7.53 10.22 13.24
N LYS A 161 -8.57 11.03 13.13
CA LYS A 161 -8.84 11.81 11.91
C LYS A 161 -7.64 12.67 11.51
N ALA A 162 -7.12 13.48 12.43
CA ALA A 162 -5.99 14.36 12.17
C ALA A 162 -4.73 13.57 11.76
N LEU A 163 -4.49 12.42 12.39
CA LEU A 163 -3.38 11.54 12.04
C LEU A 163 -3.54 10.96 10.62
N CYS A 164 -4.72 10.43 10.30
CA CYS A 164 -5.02 9.90 8.96
C CYS A 164 -4.87 10.98 7.88
N ASP A 165 -5.35 12.20 8.13
CA ASP A 165 -5.22 13.32 7.19
C ASP A 165 -3.75 13.71 6.94
N ARG A 166 -2.88 13.56 7.95
CA ARG A 166 -1.43 13.80 7.82
C ARG A 166 -0.77 12.72 7.00
N ILE A 167 -1.04 11.46 7.30
CA ILE A 167 -0.52 10.32 6.53
C ILE A 167 -1.00 10.41 5.09
N ALA A 168 -2.29 10.59 4.85
CA ALA A 168 -2.86 10.72 3.51
C ALA A 168 -2.21 11.82 2.65
N ARG A 169 -1.70 12.91 3.27
CA ARG A 169 -0.93 13.92 2.53
C ARG A 169 0.44 13.41 2.07
N GLN A 170 1.10 12.55 2.83
CA GLN A 170 2.36 11.91 2.45
C GLN A 170 2.11 10.84 1.41
N GLU A 171 1.13 9.97 1.60
CA GLU A 171 0.71 8.94 0.63
C GLU A 171 0.37 9.52 -0.75
N ARG A 172 -0.26 10.71 -0.79
CA ARG A 172 -0.53 11.40 -2.06
C ARG A 172 0.74 11.78 -2.80
N ARG A 173 1.84 12.09 -2.09
CA ARG A 173 3.15 12.37 -2.70
C ARG A 173 3.83 11.09 -3.16
N HIS A 174 3.76 10.02 -2.36
CA HIS A 174 4.25 8.70 -2.73
C HIS A 174 3.59 8.22 -4.02
N PHE A 175 2.25 8.23 -4.05
CA PHE A 175 1.49 7.91 -5.25
C PHE A 175 1.90 8.75 -6.46
N ALA A 176 1.97 10.07 -6.30
CA ALA A 176 2.29 10.97 -7.41
C ALA A 176 3.69 10.68 -7.97
N TRP A 177 4.65 10.38 -7.12
CA TRP A 177 6.01 10.04 -7.54
C TRP A 177 6.03 8.73 -8.32
N TYR A 178 5.48 7.66 -7.77
CA TYR A 178 5.40 6.35 -8.45
C TYR A 178 4.64 6.46 -9.77
N TYR A 179 3.50 7.13 -9.78
CA TYR A 179 2.64 7.28 -10.96
C TYR A 179 3.34 8.05 -12.09
N ASN A 180 4.01 9.15 -11.78
CA ASN A 180 4.73 9.95 -12.78
C ASN A 180 5.90 9.18 -13.38
N HIS A 181 6.66 8.45 -12.57
CA HIS A 181 7.75 7.60 -13.06
C HIS A 181 7.21 6.41 -13.87
N ALA A 182 6.12 5.76 -13.42
CA ALA A 182 5.45 4.73 -14.22
C ALA A 182 5.08 5.25 -15.61
N ARG A 183 4.46 6.43 -15.69
CA ARG A 183 4.10 7.07 -16.96
C ARG A 183 5.29 7.32 -17.87
N GLN A 184 6.41 7.78 -17.30
CA GLN A 184 7.65 8.03 -18.07
C GLN A 184 8.24 6.73 -18.62
N TYR A 185 8.36 5.69 -17.80
CA TYR A 185 8.91 4.40 -18.25
C TYR A 185 8.00 3.67 -19.22
N LEU A 186 6.68 3.79 -19.08
CA LEU A 186 5.71 3.19 -20.00
C LEU A 186 5.63 3.91 -21.36
N ALA A 187 5.91 5.21 -21.43
CA ALA A 187 5.81 5.98 -22.67
C ALA A 187 6.76 5.50 -23.78
N GLY A 188 7.86 4.82 -23.40
CA GLY A 188 8.97 4.56 -24.34
C GLY A 188 8.81 3.31 -25.22
N SER A 189 7.96 2.34 -24.89
CA SER A 189 7.96 1.02 -25.58
C SER A 189 6.68 0.24 -25.41
N ARG A 190 6.09 -0.23 -26.52
CA ARG A 190 4.93 -1.13 -26.50
C ARG A 190 5.24 -2.48 -25.82
N LEU A 191 6.45 -2.99 -25.94
CA LEU A 191 6.88 -4.21 -25.22
C LEU A 191 6.87 -3.97 -23.71
N THR A 192 7.36 -2.82 -23.26
CA THR A 192 7.34 -2.45 -21.83
C THR A 192 5.91 -2.34 -21.32
N GLN A 193 5.02 -1.70 -22.08
CA GLN A 193 3.59 -1.60 -21.76
C GLN A 193 2.93 -2.98 -21.62
N PHE A 194 3.17 -3.85 -22.62
CA PHE A 194 2.63 -5.21 -22.62
C PHE A 194 3.12 -6.02 -21.40
N LEU A 195 4.42 -6.00 -21.12
CA LEU A 195 5.01 -6.73 -20.00
C LEU A 195 4.50 -6.20 -18.65
N ALA A 196 4.47 -4.87 -18.48
CA ALA A 196 3.96 -4.25 -17.26
C ALA A 196 2.48 -4.63 -17.03
N ARG A 197 1.65 -4.55 -18.08
CA ARG A 197 0.26 -4.97 -18.02
C ARG A 197 0.12 -6.43 -17.61
N LYS A 198 0.86 -7.33 -18.24
CA LYS A 198 0.77 -8.78 -17.94
C LYS A 198 1.23 -9.09 -16.52
N VAL A 199 2.32 -8.48 -16.06
CA VAL A 199 2.78 -8.69 -14.68
C VAL A 199 1.74 -8.19 -13.68
N LEU A 200 1.13 -7.02 -13.92
CA LEU A 200 0.06 -6.52 -13.04
C LEU A 200 -1.18 -7.43 -13.07
N GLU A 201 -1.65 -7.83 -14.24
CA GLU A 201 -2.84 -8.69 -14.37
C GLU A 201 -2.69 -10.04 -13.66
N PHE A 202 -1.47 -10.63 -13.65
CA PHE A 202 -1.23 -11.97 -13.10
C PHE A 202 -0.68 -11.98 -11.67
N ASN A 203 0.03 -10.93 -11.26
CA ASN A 203 0.77 -10.95 -9.99
C ASN A 203 0.33 -9.87 -9.00
N TRP A 204 -0.51 -8.92 -9.44
CA TRP A 204 -0.94 -7.91 -8.51
C TRP A 204 -1.92 -8.47 -7.48
N VAL A 205 -1.69 -8.08 -6.24
CA VAL A 205 -2.58 -8.35 -5.10
C VAL A 205 -2.76 -7.06 -4.29
N PRO A 206 -3.88 -6.90 -3.56
CA PRO A 206 -4.13 -5.72 -2.73
C PRO A 206 -3.05 -5.52 -1.67
N VAL A 207 -2.91 -4.27 -1.22
CA VAL A 207 -1.98 -3.87 -0.18
C VAL A 207 -2.14 -4.77 1.06
N GLY A 208 -1.01 -5.29 1.54
CA GLY A 208 -0.94 -6.19 2.68
C GLY A 208 -1.20 -7.67 2.39
N ALA A 209 -1.62 -8.08 1.18
CA ALA A 209 -1.90 -9.49 0.87
C ALA A 209 -0.65 -10.40 0.98
N GLY A 210 0.56 -9.84 0.88
CA GLY A 210 1.81 -10.57 1.14
C GLY A 210 2.12 -10.78 2.62
N VAL A 211 1.45 -10.03 3.51
CA VAL A 211 1.74 -9.97 4.97
C VAL A 211 0.56 -10.52 5.78
N LYS A 212 -0.65 -10.32 5.30
CA LYS A 212 -1.91 -10.64 5.95
C LYS A 212 -2.61 -11.83 5.28
N SER A 213 -3.43 -12.53 6.05
CA SER A 213 -4.30 -13.55 5.50
C SER A 213 -5.35 -12.93 4.57
N LYS A 214 -5.83 -13.71 3.61
CA LYS A 214 -6.91 -13.32 2.71
C LYS A 214 -8.15 -12.82 3.45
N ALA A 215 -8.50 -13.45 4.57
CA ALA A 215 -9.64 -13.04 5.40
C ALA A 215 -9.43 -11.66 6.02
N GLU A 216 -8.21 -11.34 6.47
CA GLU A 216 -7.88 -10.01 6.99
C GLU A 216 -7.94 -8.95 5.88
N VAL A 217 -7.43 -9.26 4.68
CA VAL A 217 -7.52 -8.36 3.51
C VAL A 217 -8.98 -8.05 3.20
N LEU A 218 -9.82 -9.08 3.04
CA LEU A 218 -11.24 -8.89 2.73
C LEU A 218 -11.97 -8.12 3.84
N ARG A 219 -11.66 -8.37 5.10
CA ARG A 219 -12.21 -7.63 6.23
C ARG A 219 -11.80 -6.15 6.18
N LEU A 220 -10.53 -5.84 5.94
CA LEU A 220 -10.08 -4.45 5.79
C LEU A 220 -10.91 -3.71 4.73
N PHE A 221 -11.02 -4.31 3.54
CA PHE A 221 -11.75 -3.69 2.45
C PHE A 221 -13.26 -3.57 2.73
N SER A 222 -13.85 -4.53 3.46
CA SER A 222 -15.26 -4.43 3.86
C SER A 222 -15.53 -3.31 4.86
N ILE A 223 -14.57 -2.99 5.72
CA ILE A 223 -14.65 -1.87 6.68
C ILE A 223 -14.44 -0.53 5.97
N LEU A 224 -13.37 -0.40 5.19
CA LEU A 224 -12.98 0.88 4.58
C LEU A 224 -13.81 1.24 3.34
N PHE A 225 -14.24 0.24 2.57
CA PHE A 225 -14.94 0.42 1.29
C PHE A 225 -16.30 -0.27 1.26
N PRO A 226 -17.20 0.02 2.24
CA PRO A 226 -18.48 -0.62 2.30
C PRO A 226 -19.42 -0.13 1.17
N ALA A 227 -20.39 -0.97 0.82
CA ALA A 227 -21.49 -0.65 -0.09
C ALA A 227 -21.04 -0.08 -1.46
N GLU A 228 -21.93 0.64 -2.14
CA GLU A 228 -21.67 1.16 -3.50
C GLU A 228 -20.66 2.32 -3.50
N HIS A 229 -20.66 3.15 -2.46
CA HIS A 229 -19.67 4.22 -2.35
C HIS A 229 -18.24 3.68 -2.32
N GLY A 230 -17.97 2.66 -1.50
CA GLY A 230 -16.66 2.01 -1.45
C GLY A 230 -16.29 1.37 -2.80
N ARG A 231 -17.21 0.65 -3.42
CA ARG A 231 -16.99 0.08 -4.76
C ARG A 231 -16.66 1.13 -5.82
N ARG A 232 -17.28 2.31 -5.74
CA ARG A 232 -16.95 3.44 -6.63
C ARG A 232 -15.51 3.89 -6.44
N LEU A 233 -15.04 4.07 -5.21
CA LEU A 233 -13.66 4.47 -4.93
C LEU A 233 -12.65 3.45 -5.47
N LEU A 234 -12.92 2.15 -5.36
CA LEU A 234 -12.06 1.11 -5.93
C LEU A 234 -12.06 1.15 -7.47
N ARG A 235 -13.19 1.46 -8.11
CA ARG A 235 -13.24 1.71 -9.56
C ARG A 235 -12.45 2.95 -9.97
N GLU A 236 -12.41 3.99 -9.13
CA GLU A 236 -11.58 5.18 -9.38
C GLU A 236 -10.08 4.87 -9.33
N VAL A 237 -9.65 3.93 -8.46
CA VAL A 237 -8.26 3.43 -8.47
C VAL A 237 -7.95 2.76 -9.81
N ASP A 238 -8.78 1.82 -10.26
CA ASP A 238 -8.62 1.16 -11.57
C ASP A 238 -8.63 2.17 -12.72
N ALA A 239 -9.57 3.12 -12.71
CA ALA A 239 -9.66 4.17 -13.73
C ALA A 239 -8.41 5.05 -13.78
N ARG A 240 -7.82 5.36 -12.63
CA ARG A 240 -6.58 6.14 -12.57
C ARG A 240 -5.39 5.36 -13.14
N MET A 241 -5.27 4.07 -12.81
CA MET A 241 -4.24 3.21 -13.39
C MET A 241 -4.41 3.02 -14.89
N ALA A 242 -5.65 2.93 -15.36
CA ALA A 242 -5.97 2.81 -16.79
C ALA A 242 -5.57 4.04 -17.64
N MET A 243 -5.22 5.17 -17.03
CA MET A 243 -4.67 6.34 -17.72
C MET A 243 -3.17 6.23 -18.03
N LEU A 244 -2.48 5.22 -17.49
CA LEU A 244 -1.08 4.96 -17.81
C LEU A 244 -0.95 4.31 -19.19
N PRO A 245 0.08 4.68 -19.99
CA PRO A 245 0.28 4.12 -21.33
C PRO A 245 0.34 2.60 -21.33
N GLY A 246 -0.48 1.94 -22.13
CA GLY A 246 -0.56 0.48 -22.25
C GLY A 246 -1.36 -0.22 -21.15
N LEU A 247 -1.92 0.52 -20.18
CA LEU A 247 -2.79 -0.01 -19.12
C LEU A 247 -4.27 0.35 -19.36
N GLU A 248 -4.65 0.82 -20.55
CA GLU A 248 -6.02 1.21 -20.87
C GLU A 248 -7.00 0.07 -20.57
N GLY A 249 -8.02 0.36 -19.77
CA GLY A 249 -9.07 -0.60 -19.40
C GLY A 249 -8.63 -1.68 -18.37
N ILE A 250 -7.46 -1.55 -17.73
CA ILE A 250 -7.07 -2.45 -16.64
C ILE A 250 -8.05 -2.35 -15.45
N ARG A 251 -8.35 -3.48 -14.80
CA ARG A 251 -9.36 -3.58 -13.74
C ARG A 251 -8.89 -4.48 -12.60
N LEU A 252 -7.78 -4.14 -11.97
CA LEU A 252 -7.13 -4.98 -10.96
C LEU A 252 -7.99 -5.11 -9.70
N MET A 253 -8.45 -3.98 -9.15
CA MET A 253 -9.33 -3.96 -7.98
C MET A 253 -10.64 -4.70 -8.25
N GLN A 254 -11.33 -4.36 -9.34
CA GLN A 254 -12.60 -4.95 -9.67
C GLN A 254 -12.49 -6.45 -9.91
N SER A 255 -11.44 -6.91 -10.58
CA SER A 255 -11.21 -8.33 -10.88
C SER A 255 -10.93 -9.13 -9.60
N TYR A 256 -10.10 -8.61 -8.69
CA TYR A 256 -9.80 -9.26 -7.42
C TYR A 256 -11.07 -9.48 -6.59
N PHE A 257 -11.85 -8.43 -6.36
CA PHE A 257 -13.04 -8.51 -5.51
C PHE A 257 -14.21 -9.24 -6.17
N LYS A 258 -14.31 -9.28 -7.51
CA LYS A 258 -15.30 -10.08 -8.22
C LYS A 258 -15.02 -11.58 -8.06
N ALA A 259 -13.78 -12.00 -8.26
CA ALA A 259 -13.36 -13.39 -8.08
C ALA A 259 -13.61 -13.87 -6.64
N GLU A 260 -13.37 -13.02 -5.64
CA GLU A 260 -13.61 -13.33 -4.24
C GLU A 260 -15.09 -13.42 -3.87
N GLY A 261 -15.91 -12.57 -4.48
CA GLY A 261 -17.38 -12.63 -4.31
C GLY A 261 -17.97 -13.93 -4.84
N GLN A 262 -17.47 -14.43 -5.96
CA GLN A 262 -17.86 -15.72 -6.54
C GLN A 262 -17.42 -16.90 -5.65
N ASN A 263 -16.16 -16.94 -5.23
CA ASN A 263 -15.63 -17.99 -4.34
C ASN A 263 -16.39 -18.06 -3.00
N ASN A 264 -16.78 -16.92 -2.43
CA ASN A 264 -17.57 -16.89 -1.20
C ASN A 264 -19.00 -17.38 -1.39
N CYS A 265 -19.58 -17.19 -2.58
CA CYS A 265 -20.92 -17.70 -2.90
C CYS A 265 -20.89 -19.23 -3.04
N GLU A 266 -19.91 -19.79 -3.75
CA GLU A 266 -19.72 -21.22 -3.90
C GLU A 266 -19.44 -21.94 -2.57
N MET A 267 -18.62 -21.36 -1.67
CA MET A 267 -18.40 -21.91 -0.32
C MET A 267 -19.63 -21.86 0.57
N ARG A 268 -20.53 -20.88 0.40
CA ARG A 268 -21.80 -20.84 1.12
C ARG A 268 -22.80 -21.87 0.63
N ILE A 269 -22.85 -22.10 -0.68
CA ILE A 269 -23.72 -23.12 -1.29
C ILE A 269 -23.26 -24.52 -0.84
N ALA A 270 -21.98 -24.83 -0.91
CA ALA A 270 -21.42 -26.12 -0.47
C ALA A 270 -21.62 -26.40 1.04
N LYS A 271 -21.73 -25.35 1.89
CA LYS A 271 -22.07 -25.49 3.32
C LYS A 271 -23.57 -25.65 3.60
N CYS A 272 -24.42 -25.28 2.65
CA CYS A 272 -25.87 -25.46 2.79
C CYS A 272 -26.34 -26.83 2.24
N GLU A 273 -25.48 -27.50 1.45
CA GLU A 273 -25.74 -28.82 0.86
C GLU A 273 -25.10 -29.97 1.66
N SER A 274 -24.36 -29.65 2.72
CA SER A 274 -23.75 -30.61 3.66
C SER A 274 -24.43 -30.59 5.01
#